data_0554dcc5d9e62361d74e1eaa5c89ac66
#
_entry.id   0554dcc5d9e62361d74e1eaa5c89ac66
#
_cell.length_a   1.000
_cell.length_b   1.000
_cell.length_c   1.000
_cell.angle_alpha   90.00
_cell.angle_beta   90.00
_cell.angle_gamma   90.00
#
_symmetry.space_group_name_H-M   'P 1'
#
loop_
_entity.id
_entity.type
_entity.pdbx_description
1 polymer ?
#
loop_
_entity_poly.entity_id
_entity_poly.type
_entity_poly.pdbx_seq_one_letter_code
_entity_poly.pdbx_strand_id
1 'polypeptide(L)'
;KRQDAEAFVADENWQKAIESYEAALAISESLAFAREGLTYATWRAEIDTKLVYYLTDPTLLQSNTELQSASSLLKEASRIQSKAVDFRRQIDSLAMLISTARIKIPVTIKSNGKTSVVIRKEADLGTPINETVYLIPGRYTITGQRPGYRDAREELVLIAGRPVPDIFIASTERIR
;
A
#
# COMPACT_ATOMS: atom_id res chain seq x y z
N LYS A 1 -0.93 29.10 24.30
CA LYS A 1 -0.50 27.68 24.08
C LYS A 1 -1.66 26.71 24.03
N ARG A 2 -2.59 26.74 25.03
CA ARG A 2 -3.76 25.84 25.02
C ARG A 2 -4.66 26.12 23.81
N GLN A 3 -5.05 27.37 23.59
CA GLN A 3 -5.89 27.79 22.46
C GLN A 3 -5.25 27.48 21.11
N ASP A 4 -3.91 27.66 20.99
CA ASP A 4 -3.19 27.37 19.75
C ASP A 4 -3.25 25.85 19.44
N ALA A 5 -3.02 25.00 20.47
CA ALA A 5 -3.07 23.56 20.31
C ALA A 5 -4.48 23.07 19.95
N GLU A 6 -5.52 23.60 20.62
CA GLU A 6 -6.92 23.26 20.32
C GLU A 6 -7.34 23.71 18.90
N ALA A 7 -6.82 24.85 18.41
CA ALA A 7 -7.03 25.29 17.04
C ALA A 7 -6.38 24.32 16.04
N PHE A 8 -5.15 23.89 16.27
CA PHE A 8 -4.49 22.90 15.40
C PHE A 8 -5.18 21.54 15.41
N VAL A 9 -5.75 21.13 16.55
CA VAL A 9 -6.59 19.91 16.62
C VAL A 9 -7.85 20.08 15.81
N ALA A 10 -8.52 21.24 15.87
CA ALA A 10 -9.74 21.53 15.10
C ALA A 10 -9.47 21.54 13.59
N ASP A 11 -8.28 21.97 13.18
CA ASP A 11 -7.81 22.00 11.80
C ASP A 11 -7.18 20.65 11.37
N GLU A 12 -7.18 19.65 12.25
CA GLU A 12 -6.52 18.34 12.06
C GLU A 12 -5.04 18.45 11.67
N ASN A 13 -4.35 19.50 12.12
CA ASN A 13 -2.92 19.70 11.95
C ASN A 13 -2.15 19.06 13.12
N TRP A 14 -2.07 17.74 13.11
CA TRP A 14 -1.58 16.94 14.23
C TRP A 14 -0.14 17.27 14.61
N GLN A 15 0.73 17.53 13.63
CA GLN A 15 2.13 17.86 13.90
C GLN A 15 2.26 19.16 14.72
N LYS A 16 1.54 20.21 14.33
CA LYS A 16 1.55 21.48 15.08
C LYS A 16 0.84 21.38 16.43
N ALA A 17 -0.20 20.52 16.52
CA ALA A 17 -0.84 20.23 17.79
C ALA A 17 0.13 19.55 18.76
N ILE A 18 0.88 18.54 18.31
CA ILE A 18 1.91 17.84 19.08
C ILE A 18 2.96 18.85 19.59
N GLU A 19 3.56 19.64 18.70
CA GLU A 19 4.56 20.66 19.05
C GLU A 19 4.03 21.66 20.09
N SER A 20 2.75 22.05 19.96
CA SER A 20 2.12 22.99 20.90
C SER A 20 1.89 22.39 22.28
N TYR A 21 1.51 21.10 22.36
CA TYR A 21 1.36 20.38 23.62
C TYR A 21 2.69 20.09 24.28
N GLU A 22 3.72 19.71 23.53
CA GLU A 22 5.09 19.52 24.03
C GLU A 22 5.66 20.82 24.59
N ALA A 23 5.46 21.94 23.87
CA ALA A 23 5.87 23.25 24.36
C ALA A 23 5.11 23.69 25.63
N ALA A 24 3.88 23.25 25.82
CA ALA A 24 3.15 23.48 27.07
C ALA A 24 3.71 22.63 28.21
N LEU A 25 4.02 21.36 27.97
CA LEU A 25 4.59 20.44 28.95
C LEU A 25 6.02 20.84 29.37
N ALA A 26 6.79 21.44 28.47
CA ALA A 26 8.11 22.00 28.78
C ALA A 26 8.04 23.16 29.81
N ILE A 27 6.89 23.86 29.88
CA ILE A 27 6.65 24.90 30.90
C ILE A 27 6.24 24.27 32.23
N SER A 28 5.35 23.27 32.17
CA SER A 28 4.90 22.53 33.36
C SER A 28 4.43 21.12 32.96
N GLU A 29 5.14 20.12 33.44
CA GLU A 29 4.85 18.69 33.19
C GLU A 29 3.52 18.24 33.79
N SER A 30 2.96 18.98 34.74
CA SER A 30 1.71 18.63 35.43
C SER A 30 0.44 19.03 34.69
N LEU A 31 0.54 19.66 33.50
CA LEU A 31 -0.62 20.15 32.75
C LEU A 31 -1.41 18.95 32.14
N ALA A 32 -2.48 18.55 32.83
CA ALA A 32 -3.31 17.42 32.42
C ALA A 32 -3.83 17.56 30.98
N PHE A 33 -4.35 18.76 30.61
CA PHE A 33 -4.86 19.01 29.24
C PHE A 33 -3.78 18.80 28.17
N ALA A 34 -2.52 19.12 28.46
CA ALA A 34 -1.44 19.00 27.49
C ALA A 34 -0.99 17.55 27.33
N ARG A 35 -0.97 16.75 28.40
CA ARG A 35 -0.72 15.30 28.33
C ARG A 35 -1.81 14.54 27.56
N GLU A 36 -3.06 14.82 27.86
CA GLU A 36 -4.21 14.21 27.17
C GLU A 36 -4.23 14.63 25.69
N GLY A 37 -4.02 15.92 25.41
CA GLY A 37 -3.98 16.46 24.07
C GLY A 37 -2.81 15.89 23.26
N LEU A 38 -1.62 15.77 23.83
CA LEU A 38 -0.46 15.16 23.20
C LEU A 38 -0.72 13.70 22.84
N THR A 39 -1.28 12.93 23.78
CA THR A 39 -1.62 11.52 23.55
C THR A 39 -2.60 11.39 22.38
N TYR A 40 -3.65 12.20 22.38
CA TYR A 40 -4.65 12.19 21.30
C TYR A 40 -4.06 12.61 19.95
N ALA A 41 -3.31 13.73 19.90
CA ALA A 41 -2.72 14.22 18.67
C ALA A 41 -1.69 13.24 18.08
N THR A 42 -0.87 12.63 18.93
CA THR A 42 0.09 11.59 18.51
C THR A 42 -0.62 10.37 17.92
N TRP A 43 -1.64 9.87 18.61
CA TRP A 43 -2.44 8.75 18.11
C TRP A 43 -3.10 9.06 16.75
N ARG A 44 -3.66 10.28 16.57
CA ARG A 44 -4.25 10.70 15.30
C ARG A 44 -3.20 10.80 14.19
N ALA A 45 -2.03 11.38 14.47
CA ALA A 45 -0.92 11.45 13.52
C ALA A 45 -0.45 10.05 13.06
N GLU A 46 -0.42 9.09 13.98
CA GLU A 46 -0.10 7.69 13.64
C GLU A 46 -1.13 7.05 12.73
N ILE A 47 -2.42 7.29 12.97
CA ILE A 47 -3.51 6.80 12.09
C ILE A 47 -3.34 7.37 10.68
N ASP A 48 -3.14 8.68 10.55
CA ASP A 48 -2.96 9.34 9.26
C ASP A 48 -1.72 8.81 8.52
N THR A 49 -0.62 8.62 9.23
CA THR A 49 0.61 8.04 8.68
C THR A 49 0.39 6.61 8.16
N LYS A 50 -0.33 5.78 8.91
CA LYS A 50 -0.63 4.40 8.50
C LYS A 50 -1.61 4.36 7.31
N LEU A 51 -2.59 5.27 7.25
CA LEU A 51 -3.47 5.39 6.09
C LEU A 51 -2.65 5.73 4.83
N VAL A 52 -1.80 6.75 4.90
CA VAL A 52 -0.91 7.15 3.80
C VAL A 52 0.00 5.99 3.37
N TYR A 53 0.56 5.22 4.31
CA TYR A 53 1.39 4.06 4.03
C TYR A 53 0.71 3.05 3.10
N TYR A 54 -0.51 2.60 3.41
CA TYR A 54 -1.25 1.66 2.57
C TYR A 54 -1.77 2.26 1.27
N LEU A 55 -2.13 3.55 1.26
CA LEU A 55 -2.61 4.23 0.06
C LEU A 55 -1.48 4.52 -0.94
N THR A 56 -0.25 4.71 -0.45
CA THR A 56 0.93 4.93 -1.29
C THR A 56 1.40 3.65 -1.95
N ASP A 57 1.40 2.52 -1.24
CA ASP A 57 1.75 1.22 -1.81
C ASP A 57 0.67 0.15 -1.52
N PRO A 58 -0.40 0.10 -2.31
CA PRO A 58 -1.47 -0.89 -2.14
C PRO A 58 -1.02 -2.35 -2.30
N THR A 59 0.15 -2.58 -2.90
CA THR A 59 0.67 -3.95 -3.12
C THR A 59 1.09 -4.64 -1.82
N LEU A 60 1.28 -3.88 -0.74
CA LEU A 60 1.51 -4.42 0.60
C LEU A 60 0.39 -5.36 1.05
N LEU A 61 -0.86 -5.09 0.62
CA LEU A 61 -2.03 -5.91 0.96
C LEU A 61 -2.01 -7.32 0.32
N GLN A 62 -1.01 -7.63 -0.51
CA GLN A 62 -0.73 -9.00 -0.97
C GLN A 62 -0.38 -9.92 0.20
N SER A 63 0.33 -9.40 1.20
CA SER A 63 0.63 -10.09 2.47
C SER A 63 -0.62 -10.24 3.34
N ASN A 64 -0.84 -11.44 3.91
CA ASN A 64 -1.93 -11.66 4.85
C ASN A 64 -1.78 -10.84 6.13
N THR A 65 -0.55 -10.68 6.62
CA THR A 65 -0.25 -9.88 7.82
C THR A 65 -0.60 -8.42 7.60
N GLU A 66 -0.19 -7.84 6.47
CA GLU A 66 -0.49 -6.46 6.13
C GLU A 66 -2.00 -6.24 5.89
N LEU A 67 -2.68 -7.20 5.27
CA LEU A 67 -4.12 -7.12 5.08
C LEU A 67 -4.89 -7.12 6.41
N GLN A 68 -4.45 -7.93 7.38
CA GLN A 68 -5.02 -7.93 8.73
C GLN A 68 -4.76 -6.62 9.46
N SER A 69 -3.54 -6.08 9.37
CA SER A 69 -3.15 -4.80 9.97
C SER A 69 -3.96 -3.64 9.37
N ALA A 70 -4.09 -3.60 8.05
CA ALA A 70 -4.90 -2.61 7.34
C ALA A 70 -6.40 -2.71 7.71
N SER A 71 -6.92 -3.93 7.88
CA SER A 71 -8.31 -4.15 8.31
C SER A 71 -8.56 -3.65 9.74
N SER A 72 -7.58 -3.84 10.63
CA SER A 72 -7.63 -3.33 12.00
C SER A 72 -7.56 -1.79 12.01
N LEU A 73 -6.68 -1.20 11.21
CA LEU A 73 -6.58 0.24 11.02
C LEU A 73 -7.90 0.82 10.49
N LEU A 74 -8.50 0.20 9.48
CA LEU A 74 -9.80 0.64 8.93
C LEU A 74 -10.88 0.65 10.00
N LYS A 75 -10.95 -0.41 10.83
CA LYS A 75 -11.92 -0.50 11.94
C LYS A 75 -11.70 0.59 12.99
N GLU A 76 -10.44 0.92 13.29
CA GLU A 76 -10.08 1.98 14.23
C GLU A 76 -10.41 3.37 13.67
N ALA A 77 -9.92 3.67 12.45
CA ALA A 77 -10.13 4.94 11.77
C ALA A 77 -11.61 5.25 11.53
N SER A 78 -12.43 4.24 11.20
CA SER A 78 -13.87 4.40 10.96
C SER A 78 -14.67 4.80 12.20
N ARG A 79 -14.11 4.67 13.41
CA ARG A 79 -14.74 5.13 14.66
C ARG A 79 -14.47 6.60 14.96
N ILE A 80 -13.53 7.20 14.26
CA ILE A 80 -13.13 8.60 14.47
C ILE A 80 -14.16 9.51 13.82
N GLN A 81 -14.73 10.39 14.62
CA GLN A 81 -15.61 11.44 14.13
C GLN A 81 -14.76 12.62 13.64
N SER A 82 -14.41 12.62 12.36
CA SER A 82 -13.71 13.72 11.70
C SER A 82 -14.61 14.43 10.71
N LYS A 83 -14.45 15.76 10.64
CA LYS A 83 -15.10 16.62 9.63
C LYS A 83 -14.23 16.75 8.36
N ALA A 84 -12.96 16.37 8.41
CA ALA A 84 -12.06 16.47 7.29
C ALA A 84 -12.49 15.54 6.14
N VAL A 85 -12.70 16.14 4.98
CA VAL A 85 -13.11 15.42 3.76
C VAL A 85 -12.03 14.45 3.31
N ASP A 86 -10.76 14.87 3.42
CA ASP A 86 -9.62 14.06 2.99
C ASP A 86 -9.43 12.82 3.86
N PHE A 87 -9.61 12.94 5.18
CA PHE A 87 -9.54 11.79 6.08
C PHE A 87 -10.63 10.74 5.75
N ARG A 88 -11.88 11.16 5.52
CA ARG A 88 -12.95 10.25 5.10
C ARG A 88 -12.65 9.60 3.76
N ARG A 89 -12.15 10.36 2.78
CA ARG A 89 -11.73 9.82 1.48
C ARG A 89 -10.63 8.76 1.60
N GLN A 90 -9.67 8.96 2.50
CA GLN A 90 -8.62 7.98 2.78
C GLN A 90 -9.21 6.69 3.37
N ILE A 91 -10.14 6.78 4.31
CA ILE A 91 -10.85 5.63 4.88
C ILE A 91 -11.60 4.85 3.78
N ASP A 92 -12.36 5.53 2.94
CA ASP A 92 -13.12 4.91 1.85
C ASP A 92 -12.19 4.23 0.84
N SER A 93 -11.05 4.88 0.52
CA SER A 93 -10.03 4.34 -0.36
C SER A 93 -9.38 3.08 0.23
N LEU A 94 -9.05 3.09 1.53
CA LEU A 94 -8.50 1.91 2.20
C LEU A 94 -9.52 0.77 2.24
N ALA A 95 -10.80 1.06 2.50
CA ALA A 95 -11.87 0.07 2.48
C ALA A 95 -11.99 -0.60 1.10
N MET A 96 -11.91 0.19 0.01
CA MET A 96 -11.92 -0.32 -1.35
C MET A 96 -10.70 -1.23 -1.62
N LEU A 97 -9.50 -0.81 -1.24
CA LEU A 97 -8.28 -1.62 -1.41
C LEU A 97 -8.38 -2.95 -0.68
N ILE A 98 -8.84 -2.95 0.58
CA ILE A 98 -9.02 -4.17 1.37
C ILE A 98 -10.06 -5.10 0.71
N SER A 99 -11.21 -4.56 0.26
CA SER A 99 -12.28 -5.35 -0.35
C SER A 99 -11.84 -6.02 -1.66
N THR A 100 -10.89 -5.42 -2.38
CA THR A 100 -10.40 -5.92 -3.67
C THR A 100 -9.08 -6.71 -3.56
N ALA A 101 -8.45 -6.74 -2.39
CA ALA A 101 -7.11 -7.31 -2.20
C ALA A 101 -7.00 -8.82 -2.53
N ARG A 102 -8.10 -9.55 -2.59
CA ARG A 102 -8.15 -10.99 -2.92
C ARG A 102 -8.91 -11.28 -4.22
N ILE A 103 -9.36 -10.26 -4.93
CA ILE A 103 -10.01 -10.44 -6.24
C ILE A 103 -8.92 -10.69 -7.27
N LYS A 104 -9.03 -11.82 -7.97
CA LYS A 104 -8.10 -12.20 -9.03
C LYS A 104 -8.33 -11.37 -10.30
N ILE A 105 -7.24 -10.85 -10.85
CA ILE A 105 -7.19 -10.04 -12.07
C ILE A 105 -6.61 -10.91 -13.19
N PRO A 106 -7.24 -11.01 -14.38
CA PRO A 106 -6.65 -11.69 -15.52
C PRO A 106 -5.46 -10.92 -16.05
N VAL A 107 -4.32 -11.60 -16.22
CA VAL A 107 -3.07 -11.05 -16.76
C VAL A 107 -2.65 -11.91 -17.94
N THR A 108 -2.46 -11.29 -19.10
CA THR A 108 -2.00 -11.98 -20.30
C THR A 108 -0.48 -11.85 -20.41
N ILE A 109 0.21 -12.98 -20.41
CA ILE A 109 1.66 -13.09 -20.59
C ILE A 109 1.93 -13.57 -22.02
N LYS A 110 2.64 -12.75 -22.78
CA LYS A 110 3.07 -13.08 -24.15
C LYS A 110 4.56 -13.41 -24.18
N SER A 111 4.94 -14.40 -25.00
CA SER A 111 6.33 -14.76 -25.24
C SER A 111 6.53 -15.27 -26.68
N ASN A 112 7.75 -15.69 -27.00
CA ASN A 112 8.14 -16.17 -28.32
C ASN A 112 7.95 -17.67 -28.57
N GLY A 113 7.32 -18.40 -27.64
CA GLY A 113 7.11 -19.84 -27.71
C GLY A 113 8.39 -20.69 -27.56
N LYS A 114 9.53 -20.07 -27.21
CA LYS A 114 10.84 -20.73 -27.04
C LYS A 114 11.51 -20.42 -25.71
N THR A 115 10.97 -19.45 -24.99
CA THR A 115 11.43 -19.02 -23.68
C THR A 115 10.54 -19.64 -22.62
N SER A 116 11.12 -20.37 -21.68
CA SER A 116 10.41 -20.85 -20.49
C SER A 116 10.12 -19.67 -19.57
N VAL A 117 8.86 -19.50 -19.19
CA VAL A 117 8.39 -18.34 -18.42
C VAL A 117 7.87 -18.80 -17.07
N VAL A 118 8.37 -18.18 -16.01
CA VAL A 118 7.97 -18.47 -14.63
C VAL A 118 7.56 -17.16 -13.94
N ILE A 119 6.37 -17.16 -13.35
CA ILE A 119 5.96 -16.13 -12.40
C ILE A 119 6.37 -16.63 -11.02
N ARG A 120 7.36 -15.96 -10.42
CA ARG A 120 8.02 -16.41 -9.18
C ARG A 120 6.98 -16.63 -8.07
N LYS A 121 6.98 -17.82 -7.46
CA LYS A 121 6.09 -18.27 -6.38
C LYS A 121 4.60 -18.45 -6.76
N GLU A 122 4.24 -18.25 -8.02
CA GLU A 122 2.84 -18.31 -8.47
C GLU A 122 2.60 -19.39 -9.52
N ALA A 123 3.33 -19.38 -10.63
CA ALA A 123 3.10 -20.29 -11.74
C ALA A 123 4.33 -20.52 -12.61
N ASP A 124 4.46 -21.74 -13.13
CA ASP A 124 5.33 -22.09 -14.26
C ASP A 124 4.45 -22.22 -15.50
N LEU A 125 4.71 -21.40 -16.51
CA LEU A 125 3.92 -21.34 -17.75
C LEU A 125 4.54 -22.17 -18.89
N GLY A 126 5.70 -22.80 -18.65
CA GLY A 126 6.46 -23.46 -19.71
C GLY A 126 6.89 -22.47 -20.80
N THR A 127 6.67 -22.78 -22.07
CA THR A 127 7.04 -21.94 -23.21
C THR A 127 5.82 -21.32 -23.90
N PRO A 128 5.14 -20.33 -23.27
CA PRO A 128 3.90 -19.79 -23.80
C PRO A 128 4.14 -18.93 -25.05
N ILE A 129 3.15 -18.82 -25.92
CA ILE A 129 3.02 -17.77 -26.92
C ILE A 129 2.11 -16.67 -26.36
N ASN A 130 0.98 -17.08 -25.79
CA ASN A 130 -0.01 -16.20 -25.19
C ASN A 130 -0.77 -17.01 -24.11
N GLU A 131 -0.54 -16.66 -22.83
CA GLU A 131 -1.12 -17.35 -21.69
C GLU A 131 -1.79 -16.35 -20.76
N THR A 132 -2.99 -16.67 -20.27
CA THR A 132 -3.70 -15.83 -19.30
C THR A 132 -3.67 -16.49 -17.93
N VAL A 133 -3.14 -15.77 -16.95
CA VAL A 133 -3.10 -16.17 -15.55
C VAL A 133 -3.97 -15.24 -14.69
N TYR A 134 -4.44 -15.75 -13.56
CA TYR A 134 -5.29 -14.99 -12.65
C TYR A 134 -4.55 -14.71 -11.34
N LEU A 135 -4.13 -13.46 -11.15
CA LEU A 135 -3.31 -13.02 -10.01
C LEU A 135 -4.08 -12.02 -9.14
N ILE A 136 -3.87 -12.07 -7.82
CA ILE A 136 -4.37 -11.02 -6.91
C ILE A 136 -3.57 -9.72 -7.08
N PRO A 137 -4.08 -8.56 -6.65
CA PRO A 137 -3.28 -7.33 -6.59
C PRO A 137 -1.97 -7.54 -5.80
N GLY A 138 -0.85 -7.06 -6.34
CA GLY A 138 0.47 -7.28 -5.74
C GLY A 138 1.63 -7.02 -6.69
N ARG A 139 2.84 -7.38 -6.25
CA ARG A 139 4.07 -7.33 -7.04
C ARG A 139 4.54 -8.72 -7.43
N TYR A 140 4.88 -8.89 -8.69
CA TYR A 140 5.33 -10.15 -9.24
C TYR A 140 6.60 -9.97 -10.05
N THR A 141 7.53 -10.91 -9.92
CA THR A 141 8.69 -11.03 -10.78
C THR A 141 8.42 -12.13 -11.79
N ILE A 142 8.51 -11.81 -13.07
CA ILE A 142 8.37 -12.75 -14.17
C ILE A 142 9.76 -12.97 -14.75
N THR A 143 10.17 -14.22 -14.88
CA THR A 143 11.47 -14.61 -15.44
C THR A 143 11.29 -15.44 -16.69
N GLY A 144 12.08 -15.14 -17.72
CA GLY A 144 12.15 -15.91 -18.95
C GLY A 144 13.53 -16.55 -19.09
N GLN A 145 13.57 -17.88 -19.37
CA GLN A 145 14.81 -18.62 -19.54
C GLN A 145 14.81 -19.40 -20.85
N ARG A 146 15.98 -19.40 -21.51
CA ARG A 146 16.22 -20.18 -22.72
C ARG A 146 17.66 -20.64 -22.78
N PRO A 147 17.94 -21.95 -22.98
CA PRO A 147 19.30 -22.46 -23.08
C PRO A 147 20.14 -21.71 -24.11
N GLY A 148 21.33 -21.23 -23.72
CA GLY A 148 22.24 -20.46 -24.56
C GLY A 148 21.88 -18.98 -24.73
N TYR A 149 20.92 -18.48 -23.98
CA TYR A 149 20.51 -17.08 -23.98
C TYR A 149 20.53 -16.50 -22.58
N ARG A 150 20.69 -15.17 -22.47
CA ARG A 150 20.58 -14.45 -21.20
C ARG A 150 19.15 -14.49 -20.71
N ASP A 151 18.98 -14.68 -19.39
CA ASP A 151 17.66 -14.63 -18.75
C ASP A 151 17.01 -13.26 -18.92
N ALA A 152 15.73 -13.27 -19.22
CA ALA A 152 14.89 -12.07 -19.22
C ALA A 152 14.18 -11.93 -17.87
N ARG A 153 13.91 -10.69 -17.44
CA ARG A 153 13.19 -10.40 -16.19
C ARG A 153 12.30 -9.19 -16.38
N GLU A 154 11.05 -9.33 -15.95
CA GLU A 154 10.04 -8.27 -15.92
C GLU A 154 9.42 -8.17 -14.52
N GLU A 155 9.13 -6.96 -14.10
CA GLU A 155 8.40 -6.69 -12.85
C GLU A 155 6.97 -6.27 -13.19
N LEU A 156 6.01 -6.98 -12.63
CA LEU A 156 4.58 -6.68 -12.78
C LEU A 156 4.02 -6.14 -11.47
N VAL A 157 3.39 -4.97 -11.53
CA VAL A 157 2.65 -4.38 -10.41
C VAL A 157 1.17 -4.35 -10.77
N LEU A 158 0.35 -5.10 -10.02
CA LEU A 158 -1.09 -5.14 -10.17
C LEU A 158 -1.78 -4.36 -9.06
N ILE A 159 -2.64 -3.44 -9.45
CA ILE A 159 -3.46 -2.66 -8.53
C ILE A 159 -4.91 -2.78 -8.98
N ALA A 160 -5.80 -3.16 -8.07
CA ALA A 160 -7.23 -3.27 -8.38
C ALA A 160 -7.78 -1.94 -8.93
N GLY A 161 -8.58 -2.03 -10.00
CA GLY A 161 -9.17 -0.86 -10.67
C GLY A 161 -8.22 -0.08 -11.58
N ARG A 162 -6.95 -0.50 -11.73
CA ARG A 162 -6.03 0.07 -12.71
C ARG A 162 -5.88 -0.82 -13.93
N PRO A 163 -5.56 -0.26 -15.12
CA PRO A 163 -5.27 -1.05 -16.31
C PRO A 163 -4.13 -2.04 -16.06
N VAL A 164 -4.30 -3.27 -16.55
CA VAL A 164 -3.25 -4.30 -16.51
C VAL A 164 -2.25 -4.00 -17.62
N PRO A 165 -0.94 -3.92 -17.31
CA PRO A 165 0.06 -3.69 -18.35
C PRO A 165 0.19 -4.89 -19.28
N ASP A 166 0.51 -4.63 -20.56
CA ASP A 166 0.89 -5.68 -21.51
C ASP A 166 2.26 -6.24 -21.12
N ILE A 167 2.34 -7.56 -20.96
CA ILE A 167 3.57 -8.26 -20.61
C ILE A 167 4.06 -9.06 -21.82
N PHE A 168 5.26 -8.74 -22.28
CA PHE A 168 5.99 -9.55 -23.26
C PHE A 168 7.38 -9.88 -22.68
N ILE A 169 7.69 -11.18 -22.52
CA ILE A 169 8.97 -11.63 -21.99
C ILE A 169 9.59 -12.70 -22.88
N ALA A 170 10.81 -12.47 -23.34
CA ALA A 170 11.56 -13.41 -24.16
C ALA A 170 13.06 -13.28 -23.96
N SER A 171 13.76 -14.44 -23.84
CA SER A 171 15.22 -14.51 -23.84
C SER A 171 15.74 -14.52 -25.28
N THR A 172 16.25 -13.38 -25.75
CA THR A 172 16.67 -13.17 -27.14
C THR A 172 18.17 -12.89 -27.30
N GLU A 173 18.86 -12.46 -26.24
CA GLU A 173 20.29 -12.19 -26.24
C GLU A 173 21.11 -13.48 -26.05
N ARG A 174 21.90 -13.86 -27.04
CA ARG A 174 22.76 -15.05 -26.98
C ARG A 174 23.94 -14.85 -26.02
N ILE A 175 24.20 -15.85 -25.17
CA ILE A 175 25.42 -15.90 -24.37
C ILE A 175 26.57 -16.32 -25.32
N ARG A 176 27.64 -15.53 -25.34
CA ARG A 176 28.87 -15.83 -26.10
C ARG A 176 29.77 -16.73 -25.30
#